data_fb9d938726df007a3a783fb02331b56e
#
_entry.id   fb9d938726df007a3a783fb02331b56e
#
_cell.length_a   1.000
_cell.length_b   1.000
_cell.length_c   1.000
_cell.angle_alpha   90.00
_cell.angle_beta   90.00
_cell.angle_gamma   90.00
#
_symmetry.space_group_name_H-M   'P 1'
#
loop_
_entity.id
_entity.type
_entity.pdbx_description
1 polymer ?
#
loop_
_entity_poly.entity_id
_entity_poly.type
_entity_poly.pdbx_seq_one_letter_code
_entity_poly.pdbx_strand_id
1 'polypeptide(L)'
;MNFINHIILVLLLVIFTSCSKEKLRESVIKEKSLDGQVLEAYEEGLNSLKGGDVLYAAKKFNEAEMLFPQSEWAPKSALMAAYSYYSQDYLDDAIAELDRFLIVYPLSKNIDYATYLLANSHYEKIVDEKKDLQSILFAKENFNKVLKNYPKTEYALDSEFKIDLINDILAAKEIYLGRYYFDRKKWIPSINRFRTVIDEYDTTIYIEEALHRLVEVYYIIGLTNEAEKYAQILGYNYKSSK
;
A
#
# COMPACT_ATOMS: atom_id res chain seq x y z
N MET A 1 -40.02 0.17 -86.40
CA MET A 1 -38.84 0.62 -85.55
C MET A 1 -39.15 0.69 -84.06
N ASN A 2 -40.38 0.45 -83.63
CA ASN A 2 -40.77 0.64 -82.19
C ASN A 2 -40.80 -0.66 -81.34
N PHE A 3 -40.86 -1.85 -82.02
CA PHE A 3 -40.98 -3.12 -81.30
C PHE A 3 -39.63 -3.58 -80.65
N ILE A 4 -38.57 -3.35 -81.39
CA ILE A 4 -37.21 -3.72 -80.97
C ILE A 4 -36.76 -2.84 -79.80
N ASN A 5 -37.11 -1.54 -79.81
CA ASN A 5 -36.77 -0.63 -78.71
C ASN A 5 -37.49 -0.99 -77.42
N HIS A 6 -38.73 -1.52 -77.50
CA HIS A 6 -39.46 -1.96 -76.31
C HIS A 6 -38.88 -3.22 -75.67
N ILE A 7 -38.39 -4.16 -76.57
CA ILE A 7 -37.71 -5.39 -76.09
C ILE A 7 -36.39 -5.04 -75.41
N ILE A 8 -35.62 -4.10 -75.93
CA ILE A 8 -34.34 -3.66 -75.34
C ILE A 8 -34.62 -2.91 -73.99
N LEU A 9 -35.66 -2.11 -73.93
CA LEU A 9 -36.04 -1.42 -72.69
C LEU A 9 -36.47 -2.39 -71.59
N VAL A 10 -37.24 -3.43 -71.91
CA VAL A 10 -37.65 -4.48 -70.98
C VAL A 10 -36.48 -5.35 -70.56
N LEU A 11 -35.54 -5.63 -71.42
CA LEU A 11 -34.32 -6.39 -71.10
C LEU A 11 -33.38 -5.61 -70.23
N LEU A 12 -33.30 -4.29 -70.41
CA LEU A 12 -32.52 -3.38 -69.51
C LEU A 12 -33.15 -3.27 -68.13
N LEU A 13 -34.47 -3.30 -67.99
CA LEU A 13 -35.19 -3.26 -66.72
C LEU A 13 -35.00 -4.55 -65.90
N VAL A 14 -34.83 -5.68 -66.48
CA VAL A 14 -34.60 -6.98 -65.80
C VAL A 14 -33.22 -7.09 -65.21
N ILE A 15 -32.24 -6.37 -65.79
CA ILE A 15 -30.84 -6.38 -65.26
C ILE A 15 -30.72 -5.64 -63.94
N PHE A 16 -31.57 -4.66 -63.63
CA PHE A 16 -31.53 -3.89 -62.39
C PHE A 16 -32.21 -4.55 -61.18
N THR A 17 -32.91 -5.68 -61.32
CA THR A 17 -33.56 -6.38 -60.20
C THR A 17 -32.71 -7.45 -59.56
N SER A 18 -31.46 -7.66 -60.00
CA SER A 18 -30.52 -8.57 -59.34
C SER A 18 -29.83 -7.86 -58.17
N CYS A 19 -30.61 -7.30 -57.23
CA CYS A 19 -30.13 -6.95 -55.90
C CYS A 19 -29.99 -8.28 -55.15
N SER A 20 -28.83 -8.90 -55.26
CA SER A 20 -28.41 -10.00 -54.38
C SER A 20 -28.45 -9.48 -52.96
N LYS A 21 -29.44 -9.91 -52.18
CA LYS A 21 -29.35 -9.82 -50.71
C LYS A 21 -28.14 -10.69 -50.31
N GLU A 22 -26.98 -10.07 -50.21
CA GLU A 22 -25.90 -10.67 -49.43
C GLU A 22 -26.46 -10.96 -48.06
N LYS A 23 -26.77 -12.22 -47.77
CA LYS A 23 -26.91 -12.67 -46.39
C LYS A 23 -25.57 -12.38 -45.76
N LEU A 24 -25.52 -11.29 -44.94
CA LEU A 24 -24.45 -11.12 -43.98
C LEU A 24 -24.28 -12.48 -43.28
N ARG A 25 -23.19 -13.17 -43.60
CA ARG A 25 -22.80 -14.35 -42.84
C ARG A 25 -22.54 -13.81 -41.43
N GLU A 26 -23.48 -14.03 -40.51
CA GLU A 26 -23.21 -13.81 -39.10
C GLU A 26 -21.90 -14.54 -38.81
N SER A 27 -20.90 -13.80 -38.36
CA SER A 27 -19.65 -14.42 -37.97
C SER A 27 -19.99 -15.43 -36.86
N VAL A 28 -19.56 -16.67 -37.06
CA VAL A 28 -19.77 -17.75 -36.08
C VAL A 28 -19.05 -17.42 -34.76
N ILE A 29 -18.11 -16.50 -34.82
CA ILE A 29 -17.39 -15.99 -33.66
C ILE A 29 -18.23 -14.83 -33.10
N LYS A 30 -19.05 -15.11 -32.10
CA LYS A 30 -19.63 -14.07 -31.23
C LYS A 30 -18.48 -13.55 -30.37
N GLU A 31 -17.99 -12.37 -30.68
CA GLU A 31 -17.08 -11.67 -29.75
C GLU A 31 -17.77 -11.58 -28.42
N LYS A 32 -17.06 -12.00 -27.34
CA LYS A 32 -17.55 -11.83 -25.98
C LYS A 32 -17.73 -10.32 -25.71
N SER A 33 -18.78 -9.97 -24.98
CA SER A 33 -18.93 -8.59 -24.50
C SER A 33 -17.70 -8.16 -23.71
N LEU A 34 -17.41 -6.87 -23.64
CA LEU A 34 -16.30 -6.37 -22.82
C LEU A 34 -16.38 -6.86 -21.37
N ASP A 35 -17.57 -6.84 -20.77
CA ASP A 35 -17.78 -7.39 -19.43
C ASP A 35 -17.42 -8.87 -19.34
N GLY A 36 -17.74 -9.65 -20.40
CA GLY A 36 -17.38 -11.07 -20.45
C GLY A 36 -15.88 -11.30 -20.54
N GLN A 37 -15.14 -10.44 -21.26
CA GLN A 37 -13.69 -10.51 -21.38
C GLN A 37 -13.01 -10.11 -20.06
N VAL A 38 -13.50 -9.05 -19.39
CA VAL A 38 -13.02 -8.62 -18.08
C VAL A 38 -13.20 -9.72 -17.05
N LEU A 39 -14.39 -10.34 -17.00
CA LEU A 39 -14.68 -11.41 -16.04
C LEU A 39 -13.76 -12.63 -16.28
N GLU A 40 -13.55 -13.01 -17.55
CA GLU A 40 -12.65 -14.11 -17.91
C GLU A 40 -11.22 -13.85 -17.46
N ALA A 41 -10.68 -12.65 -17.74
CA ALA A 41 -9.33 -12.26 -17.32
C ALA A 41 -9.23 -12.24 -15.77
N TYR A 42 -10.24 -11.72 -15.10
CA TYR A 42 -10.28 -11.69 -13.63
C TYR A 42 -10.34 -13.11 -13.03
N GLU A 43 -11.17 -14.01 -13.56
CA GLU A 43 -11.26 -15.41 -13.12
C GLU A 43 -9.96 -16.17 -13.38
N GLU A 44 -9.32 -15.93 -14.52
CA GLU A 44 -8.00 -16.49 -14.83
C GLU A 44 -6.95 -16.03 -13.85
N GLY A 45 -6.96 -14.72 -13.47
CA GLY A 45 -6.12 -14.17 -12.42
C GLY A 45 -6.35 -14.86 -11.07
N LEU A 46 -7.60 -15.06 -10.67
CA LEU A 46 -7.93 -15.76 -9.42
C LEU A 46 -7.44 -17.22 -9.40
N ASN A 47 -7.59 -17.92 -10.53
CA ASN A 47 -7.14 -19.31 -10.63
C ASN A 47 -5.61 -19.42 -10.57
N SER A 48 -4.91 -18.49 -11.21
CA SER A 48 -3.45 -18.42 -11.18
C SER A 48 -2.93 -18.08 -9.77
N LEU A 49 -3.58 -17.15 -9.08
CA LEU A 49 -3.25 -16.79 -7.71
C LEU A 49 -3.41 -17.98 -6.76
N LYS A 50 -4.51 -18.73 -6.89
CA LYS A 50 -4.75 -19.98 -6.14
C LYS A 50 -3.71 -21.05 -6.47
N GLY A 51 -3.23 -21.08 -7.70
CA GLY A 51 -2.17 -21.99 -8.16
C GLY A 51 -0.76 -21.59 -7.74
N GLY A 52 -0.60 -20.41 -7.14
CA GLY A 52 0.71 -19.88 -6.71
C GLY A 52 1.49 -19.14 -7.81
N ASP A 53 0.94 -19.01 -9.03
CA ASP A 53 1.55 -18.19 -10.08
C ASP A 53 1.10 -16.72 -9.96
N VAL A 54 1.71 -16.02 -9.00
CA VAL A 54 1.31 -14.66 -8.66
C VAL A 54 1.67 -13.62 -9.72
N LEU A 55 2.75 -13.85 -10.48
CA LEU A 55 3.14 -12.93 -11.55
C LEU A 55 2.16 -13.00 -12.72
N TYR A 56 1.74 -14.20 -13.07
CA TYR A 56 0.71 -14.38 -14.09
C TYR A 56 -0.66 -13.90 -13.60
N ALA A 57 -0.99 -14.12 -12.32
CA ALA A 57 -2.18 -13.59 -11.69
C ALA A 57 -2.25 -12.06 -11.77
N ALA A 58 -1.17 -11.37 -11.35
CA ALA A 58 -1.08 -9.91 -11.42
C ALA A 58 -1.23 -9.40 -12.86
N LYS A 59 -0.58 -10.08 -13.85
CA LYS A 59 -0.74 -9.75 -15.25
C LYS A 59 -2.19 -9.85 -15.70
N LYS A 60 -2.92 -10.90 -15.31
CA LYS A 60 -4.32 -11.11 -15.69
C LYS A 60 -5.27 -10.11 -15.03
N PHE A 61 -5.02 -9.75 -13.78
CA PHE A 61 -5.77 -8.69 -13.13
C PHE A 61 -5.52 -7.32 -13.79
N ASN A 62 -4.29 -6.99 -14.16
CA ASN A 62 -3.98 -5.76 -14.91
C ASN A 62 -4.62 -5.79 -16.32
N GLU A 63 -4.68 -6.94 -16.99
CA GLU A 63 -5.42 -7.10 -18.25
C GLU A 63 -6.91 -6.80 -18.05
N ALA A 64 -7.54 -7.35 -17.00
CA ALA A 64 -8.94 -7.09 -16.68
C ALA A 64 -9.22 -5.60 -16.40
N GLU A 65 -8.33 -4.91 -15.71
CA GLU A 65 -8.42 -3.45 -15.49
C GLU A 65 -8.36 -2.68 -16.81
N MET A 66 -7.41 -3.04 -17.69
CA MET A 66 -7.15 -2.35 -18.95
C MET A 66 -8.26 -2.58 -19.99
N LEU A 67 -8.94 -3.73 -19.98
CA LEU A 67 -10.03 -4.03 -20.89
C LEU A 67 -11.22 -3.10 -20.71
N PHE A 68 -11.56 -2.72 -19.48
CA PHE A 68 -12.66 -1.81 -19.22
C PHE A 68 -12.38 -0.93 -18.00
N PRO A 69 -11.55 0.14 -18.14
CA PRO A 69 -11.07 0.96 -17.02
C PRO A 69 -12.18 1.71 -16.27
N GLN A 70 -13.34 1.91 -16.89
CA GLN A 70 -14.49 2.60 -16.28
C GLN A 70 -15.48 1.65 -15.59
N SER A 71 -15.22 0.36 -15.62
CA SER A 71 -16.08 -0.64 -14.99
C SER A 71 -15.88 -0.70 -13.48
N GLU A 72 -16.86 -1.28 -12.76
CA GLU A 72 -16.72 -1.60 -11.34
C GLU A 72 -15.62 -2.66 -11.07
N TRP A 73 -15.19 -3.38 -12.11
CA TRP A 73 -14.14 -4.38 -12.03
C TRP A 73 -12.74 -3.78 -12.02
N ALA A 74 -12.55 -2.61 -12.66
CA ALA A 74 -11.23 -2.01 -12.79
C ALA A 74 -10.54 -1.79 -11.42
N PRO A 75 -11.14 -1.09 -10.42
CA PRO A 75 -10.51 -0.94 -9.12
C PRO A 75 -10.34 -2.27 -8.37
N LYS A 76 -11.24 -3.24 -8.56
CA LYS A 76 -11.08 -4.57 -7.95
C LYS A 76 -9.87 -5.31 -8.53
N SER A 77 -9.74 -5.26 -9.85
CA SER A 77 -8.64 -5.91 -10.57
C SER A 77 -7.29 -5.29 -10.21
N ALA A 78 -7.19 -3.96 -10.22
CA ALA A 78 -5.98 -3.26 -9.81
C ALA A 78 -5.53 -3.63 -8.39
N LEU A 79 -6.48 -3.68 -7.44
CA LEU A 79 -6.19 -4.08 -6.06
C LEU A 79 -5.78 -5.56 -5.95
N MET A 80 -6.39 -6.44 -6.75
CA MET A 80 -6.02 -7.86 -6.80
C MET A 80 -4.63 -8.08 -7.42
N ALA A 81 -4.22 -7.25 -8.39
CA ALA A 81 -2.86 -7.28 -8.92
C ALA A 81 -1.84 -6.93 -7.82
N ALA A 82 -2.07 -5.84 -7.08
CA ALA A 82 -1.23 -5.46 -5.96
C ALA A 82 -1.18 -6.54 -4.86
N TYR A 83 -2.34 -7.12 -4.51
CA TYR A 83 -2.41 -8.22 -3.54
C TYR A 83 -1.65 -9.46 -4.01
N SER A 84 -1.68 -9.75 -5.31
CA SER A 84 -0.94 -10.91 -5.86
C SER A 84 0.56 -10.77 -5.62
N TYR A 85 1.13 -9.60 -5.88
CA TYR A 85 2.53 -9.31 -5.57
C TYR A 85 2.82 -9.40 -4.07
N TYR A 86 2.00 -8.77 -3.23
CA TYR A 86 2.15 -8.80 -1.78
C TYR A 86 2.17 -10.23 -1.22
N SER A 87 1.31 -11.10 -1.73
CA SER A 87 1.11 -12.47 -1.22
C SER A 87 2.33 -13.40 -1.33
N GLN A 88 3.35 -12.99 -2.09
CA GLN A 88 4.61 -13.74 -2.31
C GLN A 88 5.84 -12.84 -2.14
N ASP A 89 5.73 -11.83 -1.27
CA ASP A 89 6.83 -10.95 -0.88
C ASP A 89 7.47 -10.14 -2.02
N TYR A 90 6.78 -9.96 -3.17
CA TYR A 90 7.16 -9.00 -4.20
C TYR A 90 6.79 -7.58 -3.74
N LEU A 91 7.37 -7.14 -2.62
CA LEU A 91 6.93 -5.94 -1.90
C LEU A 91 7.13 -4.65 -2.69
N ASP A 92 8.18 -4.55 -3.52
CA ASP A 92 8.40 -3.37 -4.36
C ASP A 92 7.33 -3.23 -5.44
N ASP A 93 6.94 -4.34 -6.08
CA ASP A 93 5.88 -4.36 -7.09
C ASP A 93 4.52 -4.09 -6.43
N ALA A 94 4.27 -4.66 -5.27
CA ALA A 94 3.05 -4.40 -4.49
C ALA A 94 2.92 -2.92 -4.11
N ILE A 95 4.00 -2.29 -3.61
CA ILE A 95 4.05 -0.86 -3.27
C ILE A 95 3.74 -0.01 -4.51
N ALA A 96 4.40 -0.30 -5.64
CA ALA A 96 4.19 0.47 -6.88
C ALA A 96 2.73 0.41 -7.36
N GLU A 97 2.12 -0.77 -7.34
CA GLU A 97 0.72 -0.95 -7.73
C GLU A 97 -0.26 -0.30 -6.73
N LEU A 98 0.03 -0.35 -5.43
CA LEU A 98 -0.79 0.28 -4.40
C LEU A 98 -0.71 1.82 -4.47
N ASP A 99 0.47 2.38 -4.67
CA ASP A 99 0.64 3.81 -4.88
C ASP A 99 -0.14 4.28 -6.13
N ARG A 100 -0.04 3.52 -7.22
CA ARG A 100 -0.84 3.77 -8.43
C ARG A 100 -2.34 3.68 -8.14
N PHE A 101 -2.78 2.63 -7.41
CA PHE A 101 -4.18 2.44 -7.05
C PHE A 101 -4.76 3.62 -6.27
N LEU A 102 -4.04 4.10 -5.25
CA LEU A 102 -4.47 5.22 -4.42
C LEU A 102 -4.62 6.53 -5.22
N ILE A 103 -3.84 6.70 -6.29
CA ILE A 103 -3.93 7.86 -7.19
C ILE A 103 -5.08 7.71 -8.18
N VAL A 104 -5.23 6.55 -8.79
CA VAL A 104 -6.20 6.31 -9.88
C VAL A 104 -7.61 6.10 -9.35
N TYR A 105 -7.76 5.45 -8.17
CA TYR A 105 -9.04 5.07 -7.59
C TYR A 105 -9.27 5.65 -6.18
N PRO A 106 -9.14 6.98 -5.98
CA PRO A 106 -9.22 7.60 -4.64
C PRO A 106 -10.61 7.48 -3.98
N LEU A 107 -11.64 7.13 -4.76
CA LEU A 107 -13.02 6.94 -4.27
C LEU A 107 -13.43 5.45 -4.24
N SER A 108 -12.47 4.54 -4.36
CA SER A 108 -12.75 3.11 -4.27
C SER A 108 -13.31 2.73 -2.90
N LYS A 109 -14.24 1.78 -2.88
CA LYS A 109 -14.80 1.23 -1.63
C LYS A 109 -13.75 0.51 -0.78
N ASN A 110 -12.66 0.06 -1.39
CA ASN A 110 -11.57 -0.68 -0.74
C ASN A 110 -10.32 0.20 -0.54
N ILE A 111 -10.48 1.51 -0.49
CA ILE A 111 -9.37 2.46 -0.33
C ILE A 111 -8.70 2.32 1.04
N ASP A 112 -9.46 1.96 2.07
CA ASP A 112 -9.01 1.66 3.41
C ASP A 112 -8.08 0.44 3.42
N TYR A 113 -8.52 -0.66 2.81
CA TYR A 113 -7.71 -1.87 2.66
C TYR A 113 -6.45 -1.62 1.82
N ALA A 114 -6.55 -0.87 0.71
CA ALA A 114 -5.40 -0.55 -0.12
C ALA A 114 -4.35 0.27 0.65
N THR A 115 -4.80 1.26 1.45
CA THR A 115 -3.90 2.07 2.29
C THR A 115 -3.23 1.20 3.37
N TYR A 116 -3.97 0.30 3.99
CA TYR A 116 -3.47 -0.64 4.97
C TYR A 116 -2.46 -1.63 4.36
N LEU A 117 -2.77 -2.18 3.17
CA LEU A 117 -1.88 -3.12 2.47
C LEU A 117 -0.56 -2.43 2.06
N LEU A 118 -0.62 -1.14 1.65
CA LEU A 118 0.58 -0.34 1.39
C LEU A 118 1.43 -0.17 2.65
N ALA A 119 0.79 0.12 3.79
CA ALA A 119 1.49 0.21 5.07
C ALA A 119 2.18 -1.10 5.45
N ASN A 120 1.47 -2.24 5.29
CA ASN A 120 2.05 -3.57 5.54
C ASN A 120 3.19 -3.91 4.59
N SER A 121 3.07 -3.57 3.29
CA SER A 121 4.14 -3.81 2.32
C SER A 121 5.43 -3.08 2.71
N HIS A 122 5.33 -1.85 3.19
CA HIS A 122 6.48 -1.13 3.73
C HIS A 122 6.99 -1.73 5.05
N TYR A 123 6.09 -2.21 5.91
CA TYR A 123 6.45 -2.82 7.19
C TYR A 123 7.20 -4.15 7.00
N GLU A 124 6.70 -5.03 6.13
CA GLU A 124 7.33 -6.32 5.86
C GLU A 124 8.64 -6.20 5.07
N LYS A 125 8.86 -5.08 4.40
CA LYS A 125 10.14 -4.76 3.75
C LYS A 125 11.27 -4.45 4.74
N ILE A 126 10.97 -4.31 6.03
CA ILE A 126 11.97 -4.04 7.07
C ILE A 126 12.77 -5.32 7.35
N VAL A 127 13.97 -5.42 6.79
CA VAL A 127 14.90 -6.56 7.01
C VAL A 127 15.88 -6.24 8.15
N ASP A 128 16.37 -4.99 8.22
CA ASP A 128 17.29 -4.52 9.25
C ASP A 128 16.81 -3.18 9.81
N GLU A 129 16.26 -3.22 11.02
CA GLU A 129 15.71 -2.05 11.72
C GLU A 129 16.70 -0.89 11.87
N LYS A 130 18.00 -1.17 11.81
CA LYS A 130 19.04 -0.14 11.89
C LYS A 130 19.32 0.54 10.56
N LYS A 131 19.01 -0.12 9.44
CA LYS A 131 19.30 0.37 8.09
C LYS A 131 18.06 0.86 7.34
N ASP A 132 16.93 0.18 7.54
CA ASP A 132 15.72 0.38 6.73
C ASP A 132 14.79 1.48 7.28
N LEU A 133 15.38 2.56 7.78
CA LEU A 133 14.63 3.67 8.38
C LEU A 133 13.54 4.23 7.45
N GLN A 134 13.80 4.27 6.14
CA GLN A 134 12.83 4.81 5.18
C GLN A 134 11.56 3.95 5.12
N SER A 135 11.71 2.62 5.08
CA SER A 135 10.57 1.69 5.09
C SER A 135 9.78 1.78 6.40
N ILE A 136 10.47 1.91 7.54
CA ILE A 136 9.83 2.10 8.85
C ILE A 136 8.99 3.38 8.88
N LEU A 137 9.54 4.49 8.38
CA LEU A 137 8.82 5.78 8.37
C LEU A 137 7.62 5.76 7.41
N PHE A 138 7.75 5.17 6.23
CA PHE A 138 6.63 5.01 5.30
C PHE A 138 5.54 4.10 5.85
N ALA A 139 5.91 2.98 6.50
CA ALA A 139 4.95 2.14 7.18
C ALA A 139 4.16 2.92 8.24
N LYS A 140 4.87 3.63 9.14
CA LYS A 140 4.25 4.46 10.18
C LYS A 140 3.31 5.52 9.61
N GLU A 141 3.74 6.23 8.56
CA GLU A 141 2.94 7.25 7.90
C GLU A 141 1.63 6.68 7.35
N ASN A 142 1.70 5.54 6.63
CA ASN A 142 0.53 4.94 6.01
C ASN A 142 -0.40 4.29 7.05
N PHE A 143 0.11 3.65 8.10
CA PHE A 143 -0.72 3.20 9.24
C PHE A 143 -1.44 4.37 9.93
N ASN A 144 -0.76 5.51 10.12
CA ASN A 144 -1.41 6.72 10.64
C ASN A 144 -2.51 7.25 9.72
N LYS A 145 -2.34 7.15 8.39
CA LYS A 145 -3.41 7.48 7.43
C LYS A 145 -4.62 6.57 7.61
N VAL A 146 -4.41 5.26 7.85
CA VAL A 146 -5.51 4.32 8.15
C VAL A 146 -6.24 4.73 9.42
N LEU A 147 -5.53 4.96 10.53
CA LEU A 147 -6.14 5.39 11.80
C LEU A 147 -6.94 6.67 11.66
N LYS A 148 -6.40 7.66 10.96
CA LYS A 148 -7.01 8.98 10.82
C LYS A 148 -8.24 8.97 9.92
N ASN A 149 -8.16 8.28 8.78
CA ASN A 149 -9.16 8.35 7.73
C ASN A 149 -10.21 7.24 7.84
N TYR A 150 -9.86 6.08 8.43
CA TYR A 150 -10.70 4.88 8.48
C TYR A 150 -10.78 4.27 9.88
N PRO A 151 -11.04 5.06 10.96
CA PRO A 151 -10.90 4.64 12.37
C PRO A 151 -11.88 3.56 12.82
N LYS A 152 -12.89 3.23 11.99
CA LYS A 152 -13.93 2.24 12.32
C LYS A 152 -13.71 0.89 11.63
N THR A 153 -12.60 0.72 10.94
CA THR A 153 -12.26 -0.52 10.24
C THR A 153 -11.44 -1.45 11.12
N GLU A 154 -11.47 -2.75 10.81
CA GLU A 154 -10.56 -3.72 11.45
C GLU A 154 -9.09 -3.39 11.17
N TYR A 155 -8.80 -2.78 10.03
CA TYR A 155 -7.46 -2.32 9.65
C TYR A 155 -6.92 -1.21 10.58
N ALA A 156 -7.78 -0.39 11.15
CA ALA A 156 -7.38 0.63 12.10
C ALA A 156 -6.84 0.01 13.39
N LEU A 157 -7.51 -1.02 13.92
CA LEU A 157 -7.07 -1.69 15.14
C LEU A 157 -5.68 -2.35 14.96
N ASP A 158 -5.47 -3.05 13.84
CA ASP A 158 -4.15 -3.64 13.55
C ASP A 158 -3.09 -2.56 13.30
N SER A 159 -3.47 -1.45 12.65
CA SER A 159 -2.56 -0.31 12.43
C SER A 159 -2.08 0.32 13.72
N GLU A 160 -2.92 0.43 14.75
CA GLU A 160 -2.54 0.91 16.07
C GLU A 160 -1.46 0.01 16.68
N PHE A 161 -1.67 -1.29 16.64
CA PHE A 161 -0.69 -2.29 17.10
C PHE A 161 0.65 -2.19 16.37
N LYS A 162 0.60 -2.05 15.04
CA LYS A 162 1.80 -1.94 14.19
C LYS A 162 2.56 -0.64 14.47
N ILE A 163 1.85 0.46 14.74
CA ILE A 163 2.48 1.74 15.11
C ILE A 163 3.21 1.62 16.44
N ASP A 164 2.64 0.93 17.43
CA ASP A 164 3.31 0.72 18.72
C ASP A 164 4.61 -0.08 18.56
N LEU A 165 4.59 -1.16 17.74
CA LEU A 165 5.80 -1.92 17.42
C LEU A 165 6.85 -1.05 16.69
N ILE A 166 6.41 -0.22 15.75
CA ILE A 166 7.30 0.72 15.04
C ILE A 166 7.89 1.74 16.01
N ASN A 167 7.10 2.26 16.95
CA ASN A 167 7.58 3.21 17.97
C ASN A 167 8.64 2.56 18.85
N ASP A 168 8.47 1.31 19.25
CA ASP A 168 9.50 0.56 19.99
C ASP A 168 10.81 0.43 19.20
N ILE A 169 10.74 0.11 17.90
CA ILE A 169 11.91 0.04 17.01
C ILE A 169 12.64 1.40 16.94
N LEU A 170 11.88 2.48 16.74
CA LEU A 170 12.43 3.82 16.63
C LEU A 170 13.05 4.28 17.96
N ALA A 171 12.37 4.03 19.09
CA ALA A 171 12.89 4.32 20.42
C ALA A 171 14.18 3.53 20.72
N ALA A 172 14.22 2.23 20.40
CA ALA A 172 15.42 1.40 20.56
C ALA A 172 16.61 1.97 19.80
N LYS A 173 16.37 2.47 18.56
CA LYS A 173 17.40 3.12 17.76
C LYS A 173 17.93 4.39 18.42
N GLU A 174 17.04 5.24 18.94
CA GLU A 174 17.45 6.46 19.64
C GLU A 174 18.23 6.13 20.92
N ILE A 175 17.82 5.14 21.70
CA ILE A 175 18.56 4.63 22.87
C ILE A 175 19.95 4.14 22.45
N TYR A 176 20.05 3.33 21.39
CA TYR A 176 21.34 2.85 20.88
C TYR A 176 22.28 4.01 20.51
N LEU A 177 21.79 5.01 19.80
CA LEU A 177 22.58 6.19 19.42
C LEU A 177 22.92 7.03 20.67
N GLY A 178 22.01 7.17 21.61
CA GLY A 178 22.22 7.87 22.87
C GLY A 178 23.37 7.26 23.67
N ARG A 179 23.37 5.93 23.84
CA ARG A 179 24.46 5.16 24.48
C ARG A 179 25.79 5.32 23.72
N TYR A 180 25.76 5.21 22.39
CA TYR A 180 26.96 5.41 21.56
C TYR A 180 27.62 6.76 21.78
N TYR A 181 26.84 7.86 21.86
CA TYR A 181 27.37 9.18 22.14
C TYR A 181 27.79 9.34 23.59
N PHE A 182 27.08 8.73 24.54
CA PHE A 182 27.42 8.72 25.97
C PHE A 182 28.81 8.11 26.20
N ASP A 183 29.06 6.94 25.67
CA ASP A 183 30.35 6.22 25.83
C ASP A 183 31.53 7.02 25.28
N ARG A 184 31.25 7.89 24.29
CA ARG A 184 32.24 8.80 23.69
C ARG A 184 32.32 10.16 24.34
N LYS A 185 31.63 10.34 25.49
CA LYS A 185 31.56 11.61 26.24
C LYS A 185 31.04 12.78 25.40
N LYS A 186 30.23 12.48 24.38
CA LYS A 186 29.53 13.49 23.56
C LYS A 186 28.17 13.76 24.16
N TRP A 187 28.16 14.58 25.23
CA TRP A 187 27.01 14.74 26.11
C TRP A 187 25.79 15.35 25.40
N ILE A 188 25.96 16.42 24.63
CA ILE A 188 24.83 17.09 23.97
C ILE A 188 24.12 16.19 22.94
N PRO A 189 24.82 15.53 22.00
CA PRO A 189 24.16 14.54 21.13
C PRO A 189 23.48 13.41 21.92
N SER A 190 24.08 12.92 23.00
CA SER A 190 23.48 11.87 23.86
C SER A 190 22.17 12.34 24.48
N ILE A 191 22.17 13.53 25.09
CA ILE A 191 20.95 14.14 25.66
C ILE A 191 19.84 14.25 24.63
N ASN A 192 20.17 14.75 23.43
CA ASN A 192 19.17 14.92 22.36
C ASN A 192 18.52 13.58 21.99
N ARG A 193 19.29 12.50 21.90
CA ARG A 193 18.76 11.17 21.59
C ARG A 193 17.83 10.63 22.66
N PHE A 194 18.23 10.72 23.94
CA PHE A 194 17.38 10.27 25.04
C PHE A 194 16.12 11.13 25.18
N ARG A 195 16.24 12.45 24.92
CA ARG A 195 15.06 13.33 24.91
C ARG A 195 14.08 12.98 23.80
N THR A 196 14.55 12.64 22.60
CA THR A 196 13.67 12.18 21.51
C THR A 196 12.82 10.98 21.95
N VAL A 197 13.37 10.06 22.76
CA VAL A 197 12.58 8.93 23.28
C VAL A 197 11.45 9.41 24.18
N ILE A 198 11.71 10.38 25.05
CA ILE A 198 10.71 10.92 25.99
C ILE A 198 9.66 11.77 25.27
N ASP A 199 10.10 12.55 24.30
CA ASP A 199 9.24 13.54 23.64
C ASP A 199 8.37 12.91 22.51
N GLU A 200 8.86 11.84 21.83
CA GLU A 200 8.23 11.27 20.65
C GLU A 200 7.78 9.81 20.79
N TYR A 201 8.29 9.08 21.79
CA TYR A 201 8.05 7.64 22.00
C TYR A 201 7.72 7.33 23.47
N ASP A 202 6.89 8.16 24.07
CA ASP A 202 6.55 8.16 25.51
C ASP A 202 5.74 6.93 25.98
N THR A 203 5.20 6.13 25.06
CA THR A 203 4.47 4.90 25.35
C THR A 203 5.34 3.64 25.28
N THR A 204 6.61 3.76 24.89
CA THR A 204 7.50 2.62 24.68
C THR A 204 8.15 2.13 25.97
N ILE A 205 8.62 0.88 25.94
CA ILE A 205 9.35 0.28 27.06
C ILE A 205 10.71 0.97 27.34
N TYR A 206 11.16 1.84 26.48
CA TYR A 206 12.46 2.51 26.54
C TYR A 206 12.46 3.82 27.35
N ILE A 207 11.30 4.29 27.76
CA ILE A 207 11.14 5.55 28.53
C ILE A 207 11.93 5.52 29.84
N GLU A 208 11.82 4.45 30.58
CA GLU A 208 12.50 4.32 31.88
C GLU A 208 14.02 4.46 31.73
N GLU A 209 14.59 3.78 30.74
CA GLU A 209 16.02 3.92 30.45
C GLU A 209 16.40 5.32 29.98
N ALA A 210 15.61 5.92 29.09
CA ALA A 210 15.87 7.27 28.59
C ALA A 210 15.91 8.30 29.73
N LEU A 211 14.95 8.22 30.65
CA LEU A 211 14.92 9.06 31.84
C LEU A 211 16.14 8.85 32.71
N HIS A 212 16.50 7.60 33.03
CA HIS A 212 17.68 7.27 33.82
C HIS A 212 18.97 7.80 33.17
N ARG A 213 19.14 7.64 31.88
CA ARG A 213 20.31 8.15 31.16
C ARG A 213 20.38 9.67 31.13
N LEU A 214 19.25 10.36 31.07
CA LEU A 214 19.24 11.83 31.17
C LEU A 214 19.66 12.30 32.56
N VAL A 215 19.19 11.67 33.63
CA VAL A 215 19.65 11.96 34.99
C VAL A 215 21.17 11.81 35.06
N GLU A 216 21.71 10.70 34.60
CA GLU A 216 23.13 10.40 34.61
C GLU A 216 23.96 11.45 33.85
N VAL A 217 23.57 11.77 32.62
CA VAL A 217 24.30 12.73 31.76
C VAL A 217 24.26 14.13 32.37
N TYR A 218 23.09 14.62 32.79
CA TYR A 218 22.97 15.95 33.36
C TYR A 218 23.76 16.09 34.68
N TYR A 219 23.80 15.03 35.49
CA TYR A 219 24.61 15.01 36.70
C TYR A 219 26.11 15.09 36.39
N ILE A 220 26.60 14.29 35.41
CA ILE A 220 28.00 14.29 35.00
C ILE A 220 28.46 15.66 34.48
N ILE A 221 27.62 16.40 33.77
CA ILE A 221 27.98 17.72 33.21
C ILE A 221 27.70 18.89 34.21
N GLY A 222 27.24 18.57 35.42
CA GLY A 222 27.01 19.55 36.51
C GLY A 222 25.69 20.32 36.40
N LEU A 223 24.75 19.92 35.54
CA LEU A 223 23.41 20.49 35.42
C LEU A 223 22.44 19.81 36.42
N THR A 224 22.69 19.99 37.70
CA THR A 224 21.99 19.29 38.79
C THR A 224 20.48 19.53 38.78
N ASN A 225 20.04 20.74 38.48
CA ASN A 225 18.60 21.07 38.43
C ASN A 225 17.88 20.25 37.34
N GLU A 226 18.49 20.07 36.17
CA GLU A 226 17.92 19.24 35.10
C GLU A 226 17.96 17.77 35.51
N ALA A 227 19.04 17.29 36.13
CA ALA A 227 19.13 15.93 36.65
C ALA A 227 18.01 15.64 37.68
N GLU A 228 17.78 16.54 38.64
CA GLU A 228 16.71 16.41 39.64
C GLU A 228 15.32 16.36 38.99
N LYS A 229 15.07 17.19 37.97
CA LYS A 229 13.80 17.20 37.25
C LYS A 229 13.49 15.83 36.65
N TYR A 230 14.43 15.23 35.91
CA TYR A 230 14.23 13.91 35.31
C TYR A 230 14.22 12.79 36.35
N ALA A 231 14.97 12.91 37.44
CA ALA A 231 14.92 11.98 38.55
C ALA A 231 13.55 11.97 39.26
N GLN A 232 12.91 13.14 39.41
CA GLN A 232 11.55 13.23 39.95
C GLN A 232 10.53 12.54 39.04
N ILE A 233 10.62 12.73 37.71
CA ILE A 233 9.75 12.05 36.74
C ILE A 233 9.94 10.53 36.82
N LEU A 234 11.19 10.08 36.87
CA LEU A 234 11.53 8.66 36.99
C LEU A 234 10.98 8.06 38.29
N GLY A 235 11.24 8.68 39.43
CA GLY A 235 10.79 8.19 40.75
C GLY A 235 9.27 8.22 40.92
N TYR A 236 8.57 9.16 40.29
CA TYR A 236 7.11 9.22 40.34
C TYR A 236 6.45 8.10 39.50
N ASN A 237 6.92 7.89 38.29
CA ASN A 237 6.30 6.95 37.33
C ASN A 237 6.79 5.51 37.52
N TYR A 238 8.04 5.30 37.94
CA TYR A 238 8.71 3.99 37.96
C TYR A 238 9.26 3.68 39.37
N LYS A 239 8.37 3.36 40.28
CA LYS A 239 8.71 3.12 41.74
C LYS A 239 9.66 1.94 41.97
N SER A 240 9.83 1.03 40.99
CA SER A 240 10.73 -0.13 41.05
C SER A 240 12.17 0.18 40.58
N SER A 241 12.39 1.34 40.01
CA SER A 241 13.72 1.83 39.59
C SER A 241 14.51 2.33 40.79
N LYS A 242 15.09 1.40 41.57
CA LYS A 242 15.98 1.74 42.70
C LYS A 242 17.41 1.35 42.37
#